data_79ee5a31e85672539fbe38c3ed7c02e6
#
_entry.id   79ee5a31e85672539fbe38c3ed7c02e6
#
_cell.length_a   1.000
_cell.length_b   1.000
_cell.length_c   1.000
_cell.angle_alpha   90.00
_cell.angle_beta   90.00
_cell.angle_gamma   90.00
#
_symmetry.space_group_name_H-M   'P 1'
#
loop_
_entity.id
_entity.type
_entity.pdbx_description
1 polymer ?
#
loop_
_entity_poly.entity_id
_entity_poly.type
_entity_poly.pdbx_seq_one_letter_code
_entity_poly.pdbx_strand_id
1 'polypeptide(L)'
;SSYYDVWNEQNTRYRTAQAFADWNAAVNWWKNKENRQIQWDRLYYANRQAAANGQDALYYVQAKHNDNATITLSSSLNTHIGKDKVFNVGFMIGQNFGRHYQTMEDLLGAKSFHNVNTYAIGTYAANDPRIQYDLNTMGTQGLGALVYEGDKFGYDYNLNVRRGTLWTNFSHTFGNLHYMVGAKMGYDNMYRDGHMRNGMFANNSYGKSKHADFLTGGGKFSGTWTIGGGNAVSLGLGYEHRAPQASNAFVSPEMNNDFVQNLRNERIFSSEINYQYVGSWLRANFSAYYNHLTHVTEWQNFYFDDANSFTYVSMTGIKKNYYGVELGLDFKLTSFLNFKALGTWSEAKNINNADVIYMNSTKSTFYKDVVYNEGMRESGTPLSAYSGILSFHQSGWFIDLKGNYYDRIYLSYAPSLRYGSTLRTMGTKFGGIDAEGNYTPYAQSEGKGGFMLDASVGKNIYLKRGSLSINLMITNILNNQKIVSGGYEQSRSSYTINQTTGEATARAYDFNKNPKKYYVNGINGMLNIAYKF
;
A
#
# COMPACT_ATOMS: atom_id res chain seq x y z
N SER A 1 14.43 -21.25 -10.11
CA SER A 1 15.09 -21.25 -8.80
C SER A 1 16.53 -21.73 -8.87
N SER A 2 16.85 -22.77 -9.65
CA SER A 2 18.22 -23.27 -9.80
C SER A 2 19.22 -22.28 -10.41
N TYR A 3 18.75 -21.35 -11.24
CA TYR A 3 19.59 -20.29 -11.81
C TYR A 3 20.10 -19.30 -10.77
N TYR A 4 19.30 -18.95 -9.76
CA TYR A 4 19.72 -18.04 -8.70
C TYR A 4 20.83 -18.64 -7.81
N ASP A 5 20.81 -19.95 -7.65
CA ASP A 5 21.81 -20.65 -6.86
C ASP A 5 23.18 -20.65 -7.56
N VAL A 6 23.20 -20.65 -8.90
CA VAL A 6 24.40 -20.59 -9.73
C VAL A 6 24.96 -19.15 -9.79
N TRP A 7 24.14 -18.12 -9.59
CA TRP A 7 24.51 -16.71 -9.77
C TRP A 7 25.21 -16.08 -8.56
N ASN A 8 25.32 -16.78 -7.47
CA ASN A 8 25.94 -16.24 -6.27
C ASN A 8 27.46 -16.44 -6.33
N GLU A 9 28.21 -15.44 -6.81
CA GLU A 9 29.68 -15.45 -6.84
C GLU A 9 30.33 -15.74 -5.49
N GLN A 10 29.62 -15.43 -4.39
CA GLN A 10 30.11 -15.67 -3.02
C GLN A 10 29.88 -17.10 -2.56
N ASN A 11 29.11 -17.88 -3.30
CA ASN A 11 28.84 -19.26 -2.92
C ASN A 11 29.97 -20.18 -3.33
N THR A 12 30.74 -20.62 -2.36
CA THR A 12 31.90 -21.52 -2.55
C THR A 12 31.53 -22.86 -3.16
N ARG A 13 30.25 -23.30 -3.06
CA ARG A 13 29.76 -24.57 -3.61
C ARG A 13 29.81 -24.62 -5.15
N TYR A 14 29.65 -23.48 -5.81
CA TYR A 14 29.54 -23.37 -7.27
C TYR A 14 30.74 -22.68 -7.95
N ARG A 15 31.85 -22.55 -7.28
CA ARG A 15 33.08 -21.95 -7.84
C ARG A 15 33.80 -22.90 -8.82
N THR A 16 33.08 -23.40 -9.82
CA THR A 16 33.65 -24.17 -10.90
C THR A 16 33.71 -23.36 -12.19
N ALA A 17 34.57 -23.70 -13.12
CA ALA A 17 34.66 -23.06 -14.43
C ALA A 17 33.29 -23.15 -15.17
N GLN A 18 32.56 -24.28 -15.04
CA GLN A 18 31.26 -24.46 -15.64
C GLN A 18 30.23 -23.51 -14.99
N ALA A 19 30.18 -23.41 -13.66
CA ALA A 19 29.26 -22.50 -12.98
C ALA A 19 29.50 -21.04 -13.36
N PHE A 20 30.78 -20.65 -13.57
CA PHE A 20 31.13 -19.32 -14.05
C PHE A 20 30.69 -19.07 -15.49
N ALA A 21 30.80 -20.06 -16.36
CA ALA A 21 30.35 -19.99 -17.75
C ALA A 21 28.81 -19.88 -17.80
N ASP A 22 28.11 -20.68 -17.01
CA ASP A 22 26.63 -20.65 -16.91
C ASP A 22 26.13 -19.32 -16.36
N TRP A 23 26.79 -18.76 -15.35
CA TRP A 23 26.50 -17.44 -14.82
C TRP A 23 26.67 -16.35 -15.89
N ASN A 24 27.79 -16.34 -16.61
CA ASN A 24 28.04 -15.39 -17.68
C ASN A 24 27.00 -15.51 -18.82
N ALA A 25 26.67 -16.73 -19.21
CA ALA A 25 25.63 -16.99 -20.21
C ALA A 25 24.27 -16.43 -19.76
N ALA A 26 23.88 -16.69 -18.52
CA ALA A 26 22.63 -16.20 -17.93
C ALA A 26 22.62 -14.66 -17.83
N VAL A 27 23.71 -14.03 -17.40
CA VAL A 27 23.84 -12.56 -17.35
C VAL A 27 23.72 -11.94 -18.74
N ASN A 28 24.38 -12.51 -19.75
CA ASN A 28 24.31 -12.03 -21.12
C ASN A 28 22.91 -12.20 -21.72
N TRP A 29 22.26 -13.32 -21.45
CA TRP A 29 20.88 -13.55 -21.84
C TRP A 29 19.94 -12.50 -21.19
N TRP A 30 20.11 -12.23 -19.89
CA TRP A 30 19.30 -11.27 -19.13
C TRP A 30 19.56 -9.81 -19.53
N LYS A 31 20.73 -9.47 -20.06
CA LYS A 31 21.04 -8.12 -20.58
C LYS A 31 20.18 -7.77 -21.81
N ASN A 32 19.79 -8.75 -22.61
CA ASN A 32 18.89 -8.53 -23.72
C ASN A 32 17.47 -8.20 -23.22
N LYS A 33 16.97 -7.02 -23.61
CA LYS A 33 15.64 -6.55 -23.18
C LYS A 33 14.50 -7.50 -23.61
N GLU A 34 14.60 -8.11 -24.78
CA GLU A 34 13.59 -9.04 -25.30
C GLU A 34 13.45 -10.27 -24.42
N ASN A 35 14.56 -10.80 -23.92
CA ASN A 35 14.56 -11.97 -23.03
C ASN A 35 13.91 -11.69 -21.65
N ARG A 36 13.75 -10.42 -21.28
CA ARG A 36 13.09 -9.98 -20.02
C ARG A 36 11.60 -9.69 -20.21
N GLN A 37 11.09 -9.81 -21.43
CA GLN A 37 9.67 -9.67 -21.71
C GLN A 37 8.94 -11.00 -21.55
N ILE A 38 7.61 -10.93 -21.40
CA ILE A 38 6.77 -12.12 -21.39
C ILE A 38 6.88 -12.80 -22.76
N GLN A 39 7.20 -14.08 -22.76
CA GLN A 39 7.33 -14.89 -23.98
C GLN A 39 5.95 -15.43 -24.40
N TRP A 40 5.09 -14.56 -24.89
CA TRP A 40 3.70 -14.86 -25.23
C TRP A 40 3.56 -16.12 -26.11
N ASP A 41 4.37 -16.28 -27.15
CA ASP A 41 4.33 -17.42 -28.05
C ASP A 41 4.52 -18.76 -27.31
N ARG A 42 5.35 -18.79 -26.27
CA ARG A 42 5.56 -20.00 -25.44
C ARG A 42 4.35 -20.29 -24.57
N LEU A 43 3.68 -19.26 -24.05
CA LEU A 43 2.46 -19.44 -23.25
C LEU A 43 1.32 -19.99 -24.11
N TYR A 44 1.11 -19.39 -25.30
CA TYR A 44 0.13 -19.88 -26.28
C TYR A 44 0.45 -21.31 -26.73
N TYR A 45 1.71 -21.62 -27.01
CA TYR A 45 2.11 -22.97 -27.42
C TYR A 45 1.79 -23.99 -26.32
N ALA A 46 2.17 -23.71 -25.05
CA ALA A 46 1.90 -24.60 -23.94
C ALA A 46 0.39 -24.85 -23.75
N ASN A 47 -0.43 -23.82 -23.84
CA ASN A 47 -1.88 -23.94 -23.72
C ASN A 47 -2.52 -24.71 -24.88
N ARG A 48 -2.05 -24.53 -26.10
CA ARG A 48 -2.52 -25.30 -27.27
C ARG A 48 -2.19 -26.80 -27.12
N GLN A 49 -1.02 -27.13 -26.58
CA GLN A 49 -0.65 -28.49 -26.26
C GLN A 49 -1.53 -29.08 -25.15
N ALA A 50 -1.79 -28.31 -24.09
CA ALA A 50 -2.70 -28.71 -23.02
C ALA A 50 -4.13 -28.96 -23.57
N ALA A 51 -4.64 -28.05 -24.40
CA ALA A 51 -5.96 -28.20 -25.03
C ALA A 51 -6.06 -29.38 -25.97
N ALA A 52 -5.00 -29.71 -26.73
CA ALA A 52 -4.94 -30.89 -27.58
C ALA A 52 -4.99 -32.19 -26.77
N ASN A 53 -4.49 -32.18 -25.54
CA ASN A 53 -4.53 -33.29 -24.59
C ASN A 53 -5.78 -33.30 -23.69
N GLY A 54 -6.77 -32.40 -23.95
CA GLY A 54 -7.98 -32.30 -23.13
C GLY A 54 -7.75 -31.74 -21.72
N GLN A 55 -6.67 -31.01 -21.54
CA GLN A 55 -6.30 -30.37 -20.26
C GLN A 55 -6.73 -28.91 -20.21
N ASP A 56 -6.88 -28.37 -19.00
CA ASP A 56 -7.14 -26.97 -18.74
C ASP A 56 -5.99 -26.06 -19.17
N ALA A 57 -6.30 -24.77 -19.27
CA ALA A 57 -5.31 -23.73 -19.45
C ALA A 57 -4.23 -23.80 -18.37
N LEU A 58 -2.95 -23.85 -18.78
CA LEU A 58 -1.79 -23.76 -17.88
C LEU A 58 -1.48 -22.31 -17.52
N TYR A 59 -1.80 -21.40 -18.43
CA TYR A 59 -1.60 -19.95 -18.29
C TYR A 59 -2.88 -19.24 -18.74
N TYR A 60 -3.21 -18.15 -18.07
CA TYR A 60 -4.35 -17.31 -18.43
C TYR A 60 -4.12 -15.87 -17.97
N VAL A 61 -4.84 -14.94 -18.56
CA VAL A 61 -4.92 -13.56 -18.11
C VAL A 61 -6.22 -13.38 -17.33
N GLN A 62 -6.12 -12.78 -16.15
CA GLN A 62 -7.26 -12.48 -15.29
C GLN A 62 -7.32 -11.00 -14.98
N ALA A 63 -8.52 -10.48 -14.76
CA ALA A 63 -8.72 -9.18 -14.15
C ALA A 63 -9.26 -9.35 -12.72
N LYS A 64 -8.71 -8.57 -11.79
CA LYS A 64 -9.25 -8.41 -10.44
C LYS A 64 -9.99 -7.10 -10.37
N HIS A 65 -11.27 -7.16 -10.04
CA HIS A 65 -12.17 -6.02 -9.95
C HIS A 65 -12.35 -5.62 -8.50
N ASN A 66 -12.28 -4.31 -8.27
CA ASN A 66 -12.49 -3.68 -6.97
C ASN A 66 -13.33 -2.42 -7.19
N ASP A 67 -14.62 -2.63 -7.45
CA ASP A 67 -15.56 -1.59 -7.82
C ASP A 67 -16.25 -1.04 -6.57
N ASN A 68 -16.46 0.26 -6.50
CA ASN A 68 -17.15 0.89 -5.40
C ASN A 68 -18.32 1.76 -5.88
N ALA A 69 -19.47 1.58 -5.27
CA ALA A 69 -20.61 2.47 -5.39
C ALA A 69 -20.96 3.03 -4.01
N THR A 70 -21.12 4.35 -3.91
CA THR A 70 -21.45 5.01 -2.65
C THR A 70 -22.70 5.86 -2.81
N ILE A 71 -23.65 5.69 -1.90
CA ILE A 71 -24.84 6.54 -1.79
C ILE A 71 -24.70 7.30 -0.48
N THR A 72 -24.80 8.63 -0.54
CA THR A 72 -24.66 9.50 0.64
C THR A 72 -25.75 10.56 0.65
N LEU A 73 -26.36 10.74 1.81
CA LEU A 73 -27.22 11.88 2.14
C LEU A 73 -26.54 12.68 3.24
N SER A 74 -26.35 13.98 3.02
CA SER A 74 -25.79 14.87 4.04
C SER A 74 -26.52 16.21 4.05
N SER A 75 -26.60 16.81 5.24
CA SER A 75 -27.09 18.17 5.41
C SER A 75 -26.31 18.86 6.52
N SER A 76 -26.12 20.15 6.38
CA SER A 76 -25.47 20.97 7.41
C SER A 76 -26.13 22.34 7.52
N LEU A 77 -26.21 22.83 8.75
CA LEU A 77 -26.61 24.17 9.09
C LEU A 77 -25.39 24.94 9.57
N ASN A 78 -25.16 26.10 8.96
CA ASN A 78 -24.13 27.04 9.39
C ASN A 78 -24.83 28.34 9.77
N THR A 79 -24.62 28.82 10.98
CA THR A 79 -25.26 30.05 11.48
C THR A 79 -24.26 30.94 12.22
N HIS A 80 -24.42 32.24 12.06
CA HIS A 80 -23.66 33.25 12.79
C HIS A 80 -24.40 33.62 14.07
N ILE A 81 -23.68 33.70 15.17
CA ILE A 81 -24.15 34.15 16.47
C ILE A 81 -23.44 35.47 16.78
N GLY A 82 -24.04 36.59 16.41
CA GLY A 82 -23.37 37.88 16.41
C GLY A 82 -22.36 38.01 15.27
N LYS A 83 -21.32 38.82 15.44
CA LYS A 83 -20.30 39.12 14.41
C LYS A 83 -19.12 38.15 14.42
N ASP A 84 -18.82 37.55 15.58
CA ASP A 84 -17.54 36.88 15.84
C ASP A 84 -17.65 35.37 16.11
N LYS A 85 -18.88 34.82 16.10
CA LYS A 85 -19.13 33.42 16.42
C LYS A 85 -19.86 32.73 15.28
N VAL A 86 -19.42 31.52 14.97
CA VAL A 86 -20.06 30.67 13.98
C VAL A 86 -20.35 29.31 14.61
N PHE A 87 -21.59 28.84 14.46
CA PHE A 87 -22.00 27.50 14.86
C PHE A 87 -22.37 26.70 13.63
N ASN A 88 -21.85 25.49 13.57
CA ASN A 88 -22.14 24.54 12.51
C ASN A 88 -22.58 23.20 13.12
N VAL A 89 -23.65 22.63 12.58
CA VAL A 89 -24.11 21.28 12.91
C VAL A 89 -24.52 20.56 11.62
N GLY A 90 -24.21 19.28 11.52
CA GLY A 90 -24.58 18.52 10.35
C GLY A 90 -24.61 17.03 10.60
N PHE A 91 -25.19 16.33 9.64
CA PHE A 91 -25.22 14.88 9.62
C PHE A 91 -24.87 14.34 8.24
N MET A 92 -24.41 13.09 8.23
CA MET A 92 -24.21 12.30 7.03
C MET A 92 -24.69 10.87 7.28
N ILE A 93 -25.46 10.32 6.35
CA ILE A 93 -25.82 8.91 6.31
C ILE A 93 -25.40 8.38 4.95
N GLY A 94 -24.74 7.23 4.92
CA GLY A 94 -24.28 6.66 3.67
C GLY A 94 -24.09 5.16 3.71
N GLN A 95 -24.08 4.58 2.53
CA GLN A 95 -23.72 3.18 2.31
C GLN A 95 -22.74 3.07 1.16
N ASN A 96 -21.67 2.32 1.39
CA ASN A 96 -20.72 1.90 0.37
C ASN A 96 -20.94 0.42 0.04
N PHE A 97 -20.92 0.12 -1.25
CA PHE A 97 -20.99 -1.23 -1.82
C PHE A 97 -19.67 -1.50 -2.55
N GLY A 98 -18.74 -2.17 -1.90
CA GLY A 98 -17.50 -2.62 -2.50
C GLY A 98 -17.68 -3.98 -3.15
N ARG A 99 -17.57 -4.06 -4.49
CA ARG A 99 -17.69 -5.32 -5.25
C ARG A 99 -16.29 -5.83 -5.58
N HIS A 100 -16.00 -7.05 -5.15
CA HIS A 100 -14.71 -7.70 -5.35
C HIS A 100 -14.94 -9.02 -6.09
N TYR A 101 -14.43 -9.11 -7.31
CA TYR A 101 -14.57 -10.33 -8.11
C TYR A 101 -13.41 -10.44 -9.11
N GLN A 102 -13.27 -11.61 -9.69
CA GLN A 102 -12.24 -11.93 -10.66
C GLN A 102 -12.88 -12.44 -11.94
N THR A 103 -12.38 -11.99 -13.10
CA THR A 103 -12.83 -12.44 -14.42
C THR A 103 -11.68 -13.07 -15.21
N MET A 104 -12.02 -14.02 -16.05
CA MET A 104 -11.12 -14.61 -17.03
C MET A 104 -11.08 -13.70 -18.25
N GLU A 105 -9.91 -13.10 -18.53
CA GLU A 105 -9.78 -12.16 -19.65
C GLU A 105 -9.30 -12.85 -20.95
N ASP A 106 -8.35 -13.80 -20.82
CA ASP A 106 -7.80 -14.49 -21.98
C ASP A 106 -7.26 -15.87 -21.55
N LEU A 107 -7.70 -16.91 -22.21
CA LEU A 107 -7.25 -18.30 -22.01
C LEU A 107 -5.95 -18.61 -22.76
N LEU A 108 -5.36 -17.64 -23.46
CA LEU A 108 -4.10 -17.76 -24.20
C LEU A 108 -4.06 -18.98 -25.15
N GLY A 109 -5.19 -19.23 -25.85
CA GLY A 109 -5.33 -20.32 -26.82
C GLY A 109 -5.69 -21.68 -26.22
N ALA A 110 -5.98 -21.78 -24.94
CA ALA A 110 -6.65 -22.93 -24.33
C ALA A 110 -8.16 -22.90 -24.58
N LYS A 111 -8.85 -24.03 -24.31
CA LYS A 111 -10.31 -24.12 -24.52
C LYS A 111 -11.12 -23.74 -23.29
N SER A 112 -10.59 -24.01 -22.12
CA SER A 112 -11.31 -23.85 -20.85
C SER A 112 -10.36 -23.87 -19.66
N PHE A 113 -10.92 -23.54 -18.51
CA PHE A 113 -10.33 -23.67 -17.19
C PHE A 113 -11.42 -24.12 -16.22
N HIS A 114 -11.13 -25.01 -15.28
CA HIS A 114 -12.07 -25.35 -14.22
C HIS A 114 -11.92 -24.38 -13.03
N ASN A 115 -13.03 -24.00 -12.43
CA ASN A 115 -13.06 -23.07 -11.29
C ASN A 115 -12.56 -23.75 -10.00
N VAL A 116 -11.28 -24.05 -9.95
CA VAL A 116 -10.60 -24.76 -8.85
C VAL A 116 -9.35 -24.06 -8.38
N ASN A 117 -9.01 -24.24 -7.11
CA ASN A 117 -7.75 -23.78 -6.54
C ASN A 117 -6.60 -24.69 -6.98
N THR A 118 -5.93 -24.33 -8.05
CA THR A 118 -4.83 -25.10 -8.63
C THR A 118 -3.63 -25.29 -7.69
N TYR A 119 -3.44 -24.41 -6.72
CA TYR A 119 -2.37 -24.54 -5.72
C TYR A 119 -2.62 -25.69 -4.72
N ALA A 120 -3.86 -26.09 -4.57
CA ALA A 120 -4.24 -27.19 -3.68
C ALA A 120 -4.23 -28.57 -4.36
N ILE A 121 -4.08 -28.62 -5.69
CA ILE A 121 -3.93 -29.87 -6.46
C ILE A 121 -2.61 -30.53 -6.06
N GLY A 122 -2.65 -31.81 -5.79
CA GLY A 122 -1.52 -32.60 -5.25
C GLY A 122 -1.57 -32.75 -3.72
N THR A 123 -2.09 -31.75 -2.98
CA THR A 123 -2.51 -31.95 -1.58
C THR A 123 -3.87 -32.64 -1.54
N TYR A 124 -4.77 -32.28 -2.46
CA TYR A 124 -6.10 -32.88 -2.63
C TYR A 124 -6.28 -33.35 -4.08
N ALA A 125 -7.16 -34.30 -4.28
CA ALA A 125 -7.56 -34.73 -5.63
C ALA A 125 -8.27 -33.60 -6.38
N ALA A 126 -8.19 -33.58 -7.71
CA ALA A 126 -8.79 -32.53 -8.54
C ALA A 126 -10.32 -32.39 -8.38
N ASN A 127 -10.99 -33.49 -8.01
CA ASN A 127 -12.43 -33.52 -7.74
C ASN A 127 -12.79 -33.40 -6.25
N ASP A 128 -11.83 -33.12 -5.39
CA ASP A 128 -12.10 -32.88 -3.96
C ASP A 128 -12.90 -31.59 -3.78
N PRO A 129 -14.03 -31.64 -3.05
CA PRO A 129 -14.84 -30.43 -2.79
C PRO A 129 -14.04 -29.27 -2.18
N ARG A 130 -13.00 -29.55 -1.39
CA ARG A 130 -12.21 -28.54 -0.70
C ARG A 130 -11.46 -27.60 -1.64
N ILE A 131 -11.10 -28.03 -2.83
CA ILE A 131 -10.39 -27.19 -3.79
C ILE A 131 -11.30 -26.41 -4.73
N GLN A 132 -12.61 -26.65 -4.70
CA GLN A 132 -13.57 -25.97 -5.55
C GLN A 132 -13.78 -24.53 -5.07
N TYR A 133 -13.72 -23.57 -5.97
CA TYR A 133 -14.00 -22.17 -5.62
C TYR A 133 -15.49 -21.91 -5.43
N ASP A 134 -16.35 -22.68 -6.11
CA ASP A 134 -17.80 -22.57 -5.95
C ASP A 134 -18.51 -23.92 -6.01
N LEU A 135 -18.90 -24.43 -4.85
CA LEU A 135 -19.64 -25.70 -4.74
C LEU A 135 -21.07 -25.60 -5.31
N ASN A 136 -21.62 -24.39 -5.47
CA ASN A 136 -22.97 -24.20 -6.02
C ASN A 136 -23.03 -24.47 -7.54
N THR A 137 -21.89 -24.34 -8.21
CA THR A 137 -21.78 -24.52 -9.67
C THR A 137 -20.95 -25.77 -10.07
N MET A 138 -20.62 -26.60 -9.10
CA MET A 138 -19.85 -27.81 -9.32
C MET A 138 -20.56 -28.78 -10.28
N GLY A 139 -19.85 -29.29 -11.28
CA GLY A 139 -20.37 -30.23 -12.24
C GLY A 139 -20.61 -31.65 -11.65
N THR A 140 -21.33 -32.48 -12.38
CA THR A 140 -21.70 -33.86 -11.96
C THR A 140 -20.51 -34.78 -11.72
N GLN A 141 -19.33 -34.45 -12.25
CA GLN A 141 -18.08 -35.22 -12.06
C GLN A 141 -17.25 -34.72 -10.86
N GLY A 142 -17.79 -33.79 -10.05
CA GLY A 142 -17.09 -33.24 -8.89
C GLY A 142 -16.02 -32.19 -9.24
N LEU A 143 -15.95 -31.76 -10.50
CA LEU A 143 -15.07 -30.65 -10.92
C LEU A 143 -15.81 -29.33 -10.87
N GLY A 144 -15.08 -28.25 -10.64
CA GLY A 144 -15.61 -26.89 -10.72
C GLY A 144 -16.22 -26.59 -12.08
N ALA A 145 -17.07 -25.57 -12.16
CA ALA A 145 -17.63 -25.13 -13.44
C ALA A 145 -16.51 -24.81 -14.43
N LEU A 146 -16.77 -25.06 -15.70
CA LEU A 146 -15.91 -24.58 -16.78
C LEU A 146 -15.99 -23.05 -16.84
N VAL A 147 -14.84 -22.44 -16.96
CA VAL A 147 -14.66 -20.99 -17.03
C VAL A 147 -14.17 -20.64 -18.43
N TYR A 148 -14.85 -19.70 -19.06
CA TYR A 148 -14.52 -19.15 -20.35
C TYR A 148 -14.14 -17.67 -20.21
N GLU A 149 -13.67 -17.07 -21.29
CA GLU A 149 -13.36 -15.64 -21.33
C GLU A 149 -14.61 -14.80 -21.01
N GLY A 150 -14.44 -13.85 -20.09
CA GLY A 150 -15.51 -13.02 -19.54
C GLY A 150 -16.21 -13.58 -18.30
N ASP A 151 -16.04 -14.87 -17.98
CA ASP A 151 -16.67 -15.48 -16.82
C ASP A 151 -15.99 -15.08 -15.52
N LYS A 152 -16.79 -15.02 -14.44
CA LYS A 152 -16.29 -14.89 -13.08
C LYS A 152 -15.77 -16.22 -12.56
N PHE A 153 -14.65 -16.18 -11.86
CA PHE A 153 -14.05 -17.36 -11.23
C PHE A 153 -13.22 -16.96 -9.99
N GLY A 154 -12.81 -17.95 -9.21
CA GLY A 154 -11.96 -17.74 -8.04
C GLY A 154 -12.73 -17.19 -6.85
N TYR A 155 -13.19 -15.95 -6.93
CA TYR A 155 -14.00 -15.31 -5.90
C TYR A 155 -14.96 -14.26 -6.49
N ASP A 156 -16.11 -14.11 -5.81
CA ASP A 156 -17.06 -13.00 -6.02
C ASP A 156 -17.73 -12.69 -4.68
N TYR A 157 -17.54 -11.48 -4.16
CA TYR A 157 -18.14 -11.04 -2.90
C TYR A 157 -18.30 -9.51 -2.85
N ASN A 158 -19.20 -9.05 -2.00
CA ASN A 158 -19.34 -7.65 -1.67
C ASN A 158 -18.87 -7.37 -0.24
N LEU A 159 -18.18 -6.24 -0.04
CA LEU A 159 -17.99 -5.61 1.27
C LEU A 159 -18.96 -4.43 1.38
N ASN A 160 -19.82 -4.47 2.37
CA ASN A 160 -20.85 -3.44 2.59
C ASN A 160 -20.51 -2.68 3.85
N VAL A 161 -20.48 -1.33 3.74
CA VAL A 161 -20.26 -0.44 4.88
C VAL A 161 -21.38 0.58 4.94
N ARG A 162 -22.09 0.60 6.06
CA ARG A 162 -23.12 1.61 6.37
C ARG A 162 -22.57 2.54 7.42
N ARG A 163 -22.77 3.84 7.24
CA ARG A 163 -22.26 4.85 8.14
C ARG A 163 -23.30 5.92 8.42
N GLY A 164 -23.44 6.28 9.69
CA GLY A 164 -24.16 7.47 10.12
C GLY A 164 -23.22 8.32 10.99
N THR A 165 -23.15 9.62 10.72
CA THR A 165 -22.32 10.55 11.49
C THR A 165 -23.08 11.84 11.75
N LEU A 166 -23.01 12.33 12.98
CA LEU A 166 -23.46 13.64 13.42
C LEU A 166 -22.24 14.43 13.89
N TRP A 167 -22.14 15.69 13.52
CA TRP A 167 -21.05 16.56 13.97
C TRP A 167 -21.54 17.95 14.33
N THR A 168 -20.76 18.62 15.17
CA THR A 168 -20.95 20.04 15.50
C THR A 168 -19.59 20.73 15.62
N ASN A 169 -19.55 22.00 15.23
CA ASN A 169 -18.39 22.86 15.41
C ASN A 169 -18.85 24.23 15.90
N PHE A 170 -18.08 24.80 16.81
CA PHE A 170 -18.23 26.18 17.23
C PHE A 170 -16.90 26.89 17.03
N SER A 171 -16.92 28.06 16.37
CA SER A 171 -15.76 28.93 16.23
C SER A 171 -16.05 30.32 16.74
N HIS A 172 -15.03 30.95 17.30
CA HIS A 172 -15.11 32.31 17.83
C HIS A 172 -13.80 33.07 17.56
N THR A 173 -13.95 34.29 17.11
CA THR A 173 -12.83 35.24 16.97
C THR A 173 -12.90 36.25 18.09
N PHE A 174 -11.91 36.25 18.97
CA PHE A 174 -11.79 37.15 20.09
C PHE A 174 -10.47 37.95 19.97
N GLY A 175 -10.57 39.20 19.53
CA GLY A 175 -9.38 40.01 19.26
C GLY A 175 -8.49 39.31 18.20
N ASN A 176 -7.26 39.05 18.58
CA ASN A 176 -6.26 38.37 17.73
C ASN A 176 -6.28 36.86 17.81
N LEU A 177 -7.17 36.28 18.60
CA LEU A 177 -7.32 34.84 18.75
C LEU A 177 -8.56 34.34 18.01
N HIS A 178 -8.36 33.42 17.08
CA HIS A 178 -9.43 32.64 16.49
C HIS A 178 -9.34 31.18 16.97
N TYR A 179 -10.41 30.64 17.52
CA TYR A 179 -10.43 29.24 17.95
C TYR A 179 -11.69 28.52 17.48
N MET A 180 -11.56 27.20 17.34
CA MET A 180 -12.65 26.30 16.99
C MET A 180 -12.63 25.07 17.88
N VAL A 181 -13.78 24.66 18.36
CA VAL A 181 -14.01 23.38 19.03
C VAL A 181 -15.02 22.57 18.20
N GLY A 182 -14.74 21.33 17.97
CA GLY A 182 -15.65 20.44 17.23
C GLY A 182 -15.77 19.09 17.90
N ALA A 183 -16.93 18.48 17.73
CA ALA A 183 -17.21 17.11 18.16
C ALA A 183 -17.98 16.35 17.08
N LYS A 184 -17.79 15.05 17.03
CA LYS A 184 -18.56 14.14 16.19
C LYS A 184 -18.88 12.85 16.93
N MET A 185 -19.99 12.23 16.55
CA MET A 185 -20.36 10.88 16.92
C MET A 185 -20.92 10.15 15.72
N GLY A 186 -20.74 8.85 15.67
CA GLY A 186 -21.21 8.07 14.55
C GLY A 186 -21.36 6.59 14.85
N TYR A 187 -21.94 5.91 13.91
CA TYR A 187 -22.14 4.47 13.93
C TYR A 187 -21.78 3.90 12.57
N ASP A 188 -20.88 2.92 12.57
CA ASP A 188 -20.46 2.18 11.38
C ASP A 188 -20.87 0.72 11.54
N ASN A 189 -21.45 0.15 10.49
CA ASN A 189 -21.80 -1.25 10.37
C ASN A 189 -21.17 -1.82 9.11
N MET A 190 -20.51 -2.97 9.20
CA MET A 190 -19.91 -3.61 8.04
C MET A 190 -20.20 -5.11 8.01
N TYR A 191 -20.35 -5.66 6.79
CA TYR A 191 -20.53 -7.08 6.56
C TYR A 191 -20.05 -7.47 5.16
N ARG A 192 -19.70 -8.75 5.00
CA ARG A 192 -19.42 -9.37 3.70
C ARG A 192 -20.64 -10.11 3.19
N ASP A 193 -20.83 -10.11 1.88
CA ASP A 193 -21.84 -10.94 1.19
C ASP A 193 -21.15 -11.74 0.08
N GLY A 194 -20.98 -13.04 0.32
CA GLY A 194 -20.30 -13.96 -0.59
C GLY A 194 -21.23 -14.56 -1.62
N HIS A 195 -20.85 -14.50 -2.90
CA HIS A 195 -21.63 -15.04 -4.02
C HIS A 195 -21.16 -16.42 -4.47
N MET A 196 -19.99 -16.87 -4.02
CA MET A 196 -19.45 -18.21 -4.27
C MET A 196 -19.34 -19.00 -2.97
N ARG A 197 -19.66 -20.29 -3.04
CA ARG A 197 -19.55 -21.22 -1.92
C ARG A 197 -18.20 -21.93 -1.97
N ASN A 198 -17.20 -21.35 -1.30
CA ASN A 198 -15.84 -21.88 -1.29
C ASN A 198 -15.76 -23.24 -0.61
N GLY A 199 -15.12 -24.21 -1.24
CA GLY A 199 -15.03 -25.59 -0.75
C GLY A 199 -14.27 -25.76 0.56
N MET A 200 -13.22 -24.95 0.83
CA MET A 200 -12.51 -24.95 2.12
C MET A 200 -13.40 -24.45 3.25
N PHE A 201 -14.39 -23.59 2.94
CA PHE A 201 -15.28 -22.94 3.88
C PHE A 201 -16.75 -23.08 3.46
N ALA A 202 -17.17 -24.30 3.13
CA ALA A 202 -18.47 -24.61 2.54
C ALA A 202 -19.67 -24.05 3.33
N ASN A 203 -19.55 -23.94 4.66
CA ASN A 203 -20.62 -23.46 5.55
C ASN A 203 -20.40 -22.01 6.01
N ASN A 204 -19.33 -21.33 5.56
CA ASN A 204 -18.96 -20.01 6.04
C ASN A 204 -18.36 -19.11 4.92
N SER A 205 -18.90 -19.18 3.71
CA SER A 205 -18.40 -18.41 2.57
C SER A 205 -19.48 -17.82 1.69
N TYR A 206 -20.62 -18.48 1.59
CA TYR A 206 -21.77 -18.08 0.78
C TYR A 206 -22.78 -17.28 1.60
N GLY A 207 -23.32 -16.19 1.01
CA GLY A 207 -24.26 -15.31 1.66
C GLY A 207 -23.59 -14.33 2.66
N LYS A 208 -24.44 -13.72 3.49
CA LYS A 208 -24.01 -12.64 4.40
C LYS A 208 -23.25 -13.17 5.61
N SER A 209 -22.15 -12.51 5.94
CA SER A 209 -21.45 -12.68 7.20
C SER A 209 -22.27 -12.17 8.39
N LYS A 210 -21.81 -12.40 9.60
CA LYS A 210 -22.22 -11.57 10.75
C LYS A 210 -21.89 -10.11 10.45
N HIS A 211 -22.55 -9.21 11.21
CA HIS A 211 -22.28 -7.79 11.15
C HIS A 211 -21.21 -7.42 12.20
N ALA A 212 -20.34 -6.49 11.88
CA ALA A 212 -19.47 -5.82 12.83
C ALA A 212 -19.95 -4.38 12.99
N ASP A 213 -20.20 -3.99 14.25
CA ASP A 213 -20.81 -2.73 14.63
C ASP A 213 -19.84 -1.89 15.46
N PHE A 214 -19.73 -0.61 15.13
CA PHE A 214 -18.78 0.30 15.77
C PHE A 214 -19.46 1.62 16.11
N LEU A 215 -19.43 1.98 17.38
CA LEU A 215 -19.73 3.34 17.81
C LEU A 215 -18.47 4.17 17.66
N THR A 216 -18.51 5.22 16.87
CA THR A 216 -17.39 6.07 16.54
C THR A 216 -17.58 7.48 17.07
N GLY A 217 -16.50 8.23 17.21
CA GLY A 217 -16.62 9.60 17.68
C GLY A 217 -15.27 10.29 17.85
N GLY A 218 -15.32 11.55 18.22
CA GLY A 218 -14.11 12.31 18.47
C GLY A 218 -14.37 13.77 18.76
N GLY A 219 -13.33 14.45 19.16
CA GLY A 219 -13.31 15.88 19.37
C GLY A 219 -12.04 16.51 18.81
N LYS A 220 -12.14 17.76 18.44
CA LYS A 220 -11.00 18.56 17.96
C LYS A 220 -11.04 19.96 18.52
N PHE A 221 -9.87 20.52 18.71
CA PHE A 221 -9.63 21.92 19.01
C PHE A 221 -8.62 22.49 18.01
N SER A 222 -8.84 23.71 17.56
CA SER A 222 -7.82 24.49 16.88
C SER A 222 -7.87 25.93 17.35
N GLY A 223 -6.70 26.54 17.49
CA GLY A 223 -6.57 27.94 17.87
C GLY A 223 -5.46 28.59 17.07
N THR A 224 -5.72 29.78 16.53
CA THR A 224 -4.73 30.60 15.81
C THR A 224 -4.64 31.94 16.48
N TRP A 225 -3.43 32.31 16.92
CA TRP A 225 -3.11 33.60 17.49
C TRP A 225 -2.32 34.43 16.48
N THR A 226 -2.92 35.52 16.02
CA THR A 226 -2.26 36.52 15.16
C THR A 226 -1.49 37.52 16.04
N ILE A 227 -0.17 37.33 16.11
CA ILE A 227 0.72 38.12 17.00
C ILE A 227 0.86 39.54 16.48
N GLY A 228 0.78 39.75 15.16
CA GLY A 228 1.05 41.00 14.46
C GLY A 228 2.40 40.98 13.73
N GLY A 229 2.67 42.00 12.92
CA GLY A 229 3.88 42.07 12.09
C GLY A 229 4.00 40.91 11.09
N GLY A 230 2.87 40.30 10.66
CA GLY A 230 2.85 39.14 9.75
C GLY A 230 3.04 37.81 10.44
N ASN A 231 3.10 37.77 11.77
CA ASN A 231 3.32 36.53 12.55
C ASN A 231 2.00 35.92 13.04
N ALA A 232 1.86 34.62 12.94
CA ALA A 232 0.78 33.86 13.53
C ALA A 232 1.28 32.49 14.03
N VAL A 233 0.69 32.04 15.14
CA VAL A 233 0.91 30.68 15.68
C VAL A 233 -0.42 29.98 15.76
N SER A 234 -0.46 28.72 15.31
CA SER A 234 -1.64 27.85 15.40
C SER A 234 -1.32 26.59 16.16
N LEU A 235 -2.30 26.12 16.96
CA LEU A 235 -2.27 24.85 17.65
C LEU A 235 -3.50 24.05 17.24
N GLY A 236 -3.30 22.80 16.83
CA GLY A 236 -4.34 21.82 16.57
C GLY A 236 -4.22 20.63 17.52
N LEU A 237 -5.33 20.21 18.10
CA LEU A 237 -5.45 18.99 18.91
C LEU A 237 -6.66 18.19 18.45
N GLY A 238 -6.53 16.89 18.39
CA GLY A 238 -7.63 15.99 18.02
C GLY A 238 -7.53 14.65 18.73
N TYR A 239 -8.70 14.12 19.05
CA TYR A 239 -8.83 12.74 19.48
C TYR A 239 -10.02 12.11 18.77
N GLU A 240 -9.80 10.95 18.21
CA GLU A 240 -10.81 10.21 17.46
C GLU A 240 -10.72 8.71 17.73
N HIS A 241 -11.86 8.06 17.83
CA HIS A 241 -11.97 6.63 17.64
C HIS A 241 -12.87 6.34 16.43
N ARG A 242 -12.37 5.53 15.53
CA ARG A 242 -13.00 5.20 14.25
C ARG A 242 -13.04 3.70 14.02
N ALA A 243 -13.99 3.24 13.23
CA ALA A 243 -14.02 1.86 12.77
C ALA A 243 -12.77 1.53 11.94
N PRO A 244 -12.25 0.30 12.00
CA PRO A 244 -11.21 -0.16 11.09
C PRO A 244 -11.74 -0.16 9.65
N GLN A 245 -10.82 -0.15 8.68
CA GLN A 245 -11.20 -0.27 7.28
C GLN A 245 -11.79 -1.65 7.01
N ALA A 246 -12.87 -1.73 6.23
CA ALA A 246 -13.53 -2.99 5.89
C ALA A 246 -12.58 -3.98 5.17
N SER A 247 -11.64 -3.48 4.38
CA SER A 247 -10.58 -4.27 3.75
C SER A 247 -9.68 -5.01 4.74
N ASN A 248 -9.53 -4.47 5.95
CA ASN A 248 -8.68 -5.04 7.01
C ASN A 248 -9.48 -5.84 8.06
N ALA A 249 -10.82 -5.85 7.92
CA ALA A 249 -11.72 -6.42 8.93
C ALA A 249 -11.88 -7.94 8.81
N PHE A 250 -11.60 -8.53 7.66
CA PHE A 250 -11.76 -9.95 7.39
C PHE A 250 -10.41 -10.65 7.24
N VAL A 251 -10.31 -11.88 7.75
CA VAL A 251 -9.07 -12.67 7.67
C VAL A 251 -8.75 -13.03 6.23
N SER A 252 -9.75 -13.50 5.49
CA SER A 252 -9.60 -13.98 4.12
C SER A 252 -10.90 -13.74 3.32
N PRO A 253 -11.17 -12.48 2.94
CA PRO A 253 -12.45 -12.13 2.33
C PRO A 253 -12.69 -12.80 0.97
N GLU A 254 -11.64 -13.26 0.29
CA GLU A 254 -11.76 -14.04 -0.94
C GLU A 254 -12.33 -15.45 -0.69
N MET A 255 -12.20 -16.01 0.54
CA MET A 255 -12.51 -17.40 0.85
C MET A 255 -13.65 -17.59 1.86
N ASN A 256 -13.78 -16.70 2.87
CA ASN A 256 -14.72 -16.91 3.98
C ASN A 256 -15.28 -15.61 4.56
N ASN A 257 -16.22 -15.78 5.49
CA ASN A 257 -16.95 -14.72 6.18
C ASN A 257 -16.35 -14.33 7.55
N ASP A 258 -15.17 -14.83 7.92
CA ASP A 258 -14.61 -14.64 9.24
C ASP A 258 -14.00 -13.26 9.41
N PHE A 259 -14.47 -12.54 10.45
CA PHE A 259 -13.82 -11.32 10.91
C PHE A 259 -12.50 -11.63 11.61
N VAL A 260 -11.59 -10.68 11.55
CA VAL A 260 -10.36 -10.68 12.34
C VAL A 260 -10.72 -10.71 13.84
N GLN A 261 -10.05 -11.55 14.61
CA GLN A 261 -10.26 -11.60 16.07
C GLN A 261 -9.80 -10.29 16.72
N ASN A 262 -10.51 -9.88 17.78
CA ASN A 262 -10.24 -8.63 18.51
C ASN A 262 -10.37 -7.37 17.66
N LEU A 263 -11.16 -7.41 16.59
CA LEU A 263 -11.48 -6.24 15.78
C LEU A 263 -12.17 -5.19 16.64
N ARG A 264 -11.61 -3.98 16.69
CA ARG A 264 -12.11 -2.88 17.49
C ARG A 264 -11.77 -1.53 16.85
N ASN A 265 -12.38 -0.47 17.38
CA ASN A 265 -12.06 0.88 16.93
C ASN A 265 -10.58 1.20 17.08
N GLU A 266 -10.03 1.79 16.04
CA GLU A 266 -8.75 2.48 16.11
C GLU A 266 -8.90 3.77 16.92
N ARG A 267 -7.90 4.13 17.72
CA ARG A 267 -7.86 5.37 18.48
C ARG A 267 -6.70 6.21 17.97
N ILE A 268 -6.97 7.48 17.72
CA ILE A 268 -6.01 8.40 17.14
C ILE A 268 -5.97 9.66 18.00
N PHE A 269 -4.81 9.96 18.55
CA PHE A 269 -4.50 11.29 19.10
C PHE A 269 -3.65 12.03 18.07
N SER A 270 -3.99 13.28 17.79
CA SER A 270 -3.29 14.13 16.85
C SER A 270 -2.98 15.48 17.49
N SER A 271 -1.78 16.00 17.29
CA SER A 271 -1.37 17.34 17.69
C SER A 271 -0.47 17.97 16.64
N GLU A 272 -0.63 19.27 16.45
CA GLU A 272 0.17 20.06 15.51
C GLU A 272 0.36 21.46 16.05
N ILE A 273 1.56 21.99 15.91
CA ILE A 273 1.86 23.41 16.08
C ILE A 273 2.38 23.95 14.76
N ASN A 274 1.86 25.10 14.35
CA ASN A 274 2.28 25.80 13.14
C ASN A 274 2.66 27.23 13.45
N TYR A 275 3.79 27.69 12.91
CA TYR A 275 4.20 29.10 12.91
C TYR A 275 4.22 29.60 11.47
N GLN A 276 3.58 30.71 11.22
CA GLN A 276 3.55 31.39 9.94
C GLN A 276 4.08 32.81 10.06
N TYR A 277 4.93 33.19 9.10
CA TYR A 277 5.38 34.55 8.90
C TYR A 277 5.07 35.00 7.47
N VAL A 278 4.47 36.17 7.31
CA VAL A 278 4.16 36.80 6.03
C VAL A 278 4.75 38.19 6.00
N GLY A 279 5.89 38.33 5.34
CA GLY A 279 6.56 39.62 5.10
C GLY A 279 6.52 40.00 3.61
N SER A 280 7.14 41.14 3.29
CA SER A 280 7.18 41.66 1.92
C SER A 280 8.07 40.87 0.99
N TRP A 281 9.16 40.30 1.48
CA TRP A 281 10.15 39.53 0.72
C TRP A 281 10.29 38.06 1.14
N LEU A 282 9.78 37.71 2.32
CA LEU A 282 9.82 36.37 2.88
C LEU A 282 8.44 35.93 3.37
N ARG A 283 8.02 34.75 2.97
CA ARG A 283 6.97 33.99 3.66
C ARG A 283 7.61 32.74 4.22
N ALA A 284 7.33 32.43 5.46
CA ALA A 284 7.82 31.24 6.14
C ALA A 284 6.67 30.49 6.79
N ASN A 285 6.71 29.17 6.72
CA ASN A 285 5.78 28.27 7.40
C ASN A 285 6.61 27.15 8.03
N PHE A 286 6.44 26.95 9.32
CA PHE A 286 7.04 25.86 10.09
C PHE A 286 5.93 25.09 10.79
N SER A 287 5.90 23.77 10.63
CA SER A 287 4.98 22.87 11.33
C SER A 287 5.75 21.79 12.07
N ALA A 288 5.27 21.43 13.23
CA ALA A 288 5.68 20.22 13.94
C ALA A 288 4.43 19.47 14.38
N TYR A 289 4.40 18.16 14.16
CA TYR A 289 3.23 17.34 14.46
C TYR A 289 3.61 16.04 15.18
N TYR A 290 2.64 15.51 15.94
CA TYR A 290 2.72 14.21 16.58
C TYR A 290 1.35 13.53 16.55
N ASN A 291 1.30 12.29 16.03
CA ASN A 291 0.12 11.46 16.01
C ASN A 291 0.44 10.12 16.67
N HIS A 292 -0.46 9.67 17.55
CA HIS A 292 -0.39 8.38 18.21
C HIS A 292 -1.63 7.56 17.88
N LEU A 293 -1.42 6.39 17.26
CA LEU A 293 -2.47 5.47 16.87
C LEU A 293 -2.38 4.20 17.71
N THR A 294 -3.54 3.69 18.12
CA THR A 294 -3.63 2.40 18.82
C THR A 294 -4.75 1.55 18.26
N HIS A 295 -4.68 0.24 18.48
CA HIS A 295 -5.63 -0.76 18.00
C HIS A 295 -5.74 -0.80 16.47
N VAL A 296 -4.68 -0.45 15.76
CA VAL A 296 -4.66 -0.51 14.30
C VAL A 296 -4.69 -1.97 13.87
N THR A 297 -5.47 -2.24 12.83
CA THR A 297 -5.57 -3.54 12.18
C THR A 297 -5.07 -3.42 10.75
N GLU A 298 -4.12 -4.28 10.38
CA GLU A 298 -3.56 -4.34 9.03
C GLU A 298 -3.75 -5.72 8.43
N TRP A 299 -4.00 -5.75 7.15
CA TRP A 299 -4.18 -6.97 6.38
C TRP A 299 -3.22 -7.01 5.20
N GLN A 300 -2.64 -8.19 4.96
CA GLN A 300 -1.78 -8.46 3.80
C GLN A 300 -2.14 -9.78 3.15
N ASN A 301 -1.95 -9.86 1.85
CA ASN A 301 -2.07 -11.08 1.06
C ASN A 301 -0.84 -11.16 0.15
N PHE A 302 -0.14 -12.28 0.17
CA PHE A 302 1.01 -12.53 -0.69
C PHE A 302 1.16 -14.02 -1.00
N TYR A 303 1.80 -14.28 -2.14
CA TYR A 303 2.19 -15.65 -2.47
C TYR A 303 3.42 -16.03 -1.63
N PHE A 304 3.27 -17.09 -0.84
CA PHE A 304 4.34 -17.61 0.01
C PHE A 304 4.96 -18.86 -0.64
N ASP A 305 6.12 -18.66 -1.23
CA ASP A 305 6.81 -19.69 -2.01
C ASP A 305 7.10 -20.98 -1.19
N ASP A 306 7.47 -20.83 0.08
CA ASP A 306 7.80 -21.98 0.94
C ASP A 306 6.56 -22.84 1.26
N ALA A 307 5.35 -22.28 1.17
CA ALA A 307 4.07 -22.96 1.33
C ALA A 307 3.38 -23.27 -0.02
N ASN A 308 3.97 -22.83 -1.14
CA ASN A 308 3.40 -22.93 -2.49
C ASN A 308 1.92 -22.52 -2.55
N SER A 309 1.55 -21.45 -1.85
CA SER A 309 0.17 -20.98 -1.71
C SER A 309 0.12 -19.48 -1.38
N PHE A 310 -1.04 -18.88 -1.62
CA PHE A 310 -1.32 -17.55 -1.05
C PHE A 310 -1.49 -17.66 0.45
N THR A 311 -0.97 -16.64 1.15
CA THR A 311 -1.10 -16.49 2.59
C THR A 311 -1.84 -15.19 2.88
N TYR A 312 -2.85 -15.27 3.73
CA TYR A 312 -3.63 -14.15 4.25
C TYR A 312 -3.18 -13.87 5.67
N VAL A 313 -2.77 -12.64 5.94
CA VAL A 313 -2.17 -12.24 7.22
C VAL A 313 -2.95 -11.05 7.78
N SER A 314 -3.48 -11.20 8.99
CA SER A 314 -4.16 -10.14 9.73
C SER A 314 -3.37 -9.84 11.00
N MET A 315 -2.87 -8.62 11.10
CA MET A 315 -2.15 -8.11 12.27
C MET A 315 -3.05 -7.18 13.05
N THR A 316 -3.14 -7.35 14.36
CA THR A 316 -4.00 -6.58 15.24
C THR A 316 -3.26 -6.01 16.45
N GLY A 317 -3.86 -5.02 17.10
CA GLY A 317 -3.29 -4.39 18.29
C GLY A 317 -2.06 -3.53 18.00
N ILE A 318 -1.85 -3.14 16.75
CA ILE A 318 -0.70 -2.32 16.35
C ILE A 318 -0.84 -0.93 16.98
N LYS A 319 0.25 -0.42 17.51
CA LYS A 319 0.41 0.97 17.94
C LYS A 319 1.43 1.64 17.04
N LYS A 320 1.14 2.88 16.63
CA LYS A 320 2.02 3.63 15.73
C LYS A 320 2.24 5.04 16.25
N ASN A 321 3.43 5.56 16.02
CA ASN A 321 3.74 6.98 16.17
C ASN A 321 4.14 7.57 14.82
N TYR A 322 3.52 8.70 14.49
CA TYR A 322 3.87 9.54 13.36
C TYR A 322 4.21 10.93 13.88
N TYR A 323 5.42 11.37 13.66
CA TYR A 323 5.85 12.71 14.06
C TYR A 323 6.86 13.27 13.07
N GLY A 324 6.91 14.58 12.99
CA GLY A 324 7.84 15.22 12.08
C GLY A 324 7.80 16.72 12.16
N VAL A 325 8.67 17.32 11.37
CA VAL A 325 8.77 18.76 11.16
C VAL A 325 8.75 19.07 9.67
N GLU A 326 8.11 20.18 9.32
CA GLU A 326 8.01 20.67 7.96
C GLU A 326 8.40 22.15 7.93
N LEU A 327 9.18 22.54 6.94
CA LEU A 327 9.59 23.93 6.72
C LEU A 327 9.32 24.31 5.27
N GLY A 328 8.62 25.42 5.07
CA GLY A 328 8.44 26.06 3.78
C GLY A 328 8.90 27.52 3.84
N LEU A 329 9.77 27.91 2.93
CA LEU A 329 10.26 29.26 2.76
C LEU A 329 9.98 29.73 1.34
N ASP A 330 9.46 30.93 1.16
CA ASP A 330 9.24 31.56 -0.14
C ASP A 330 9.87 32.94 -0.13
N PHE A 331 10.97 33.07 -0.87
CA PHE A 331 11.75 34.31 -0.98
C PHE A 331 11.40 35.03 -2.28
N LYS A 332 10.86 36.21 -2.19
CA LYS A 332 10.72 37.11 -3.33
C LYS A 332 12.05 37.86 -3.52
N LEU A 333 12.91 37.30 -4.36
CA LEU A 333 14.25 37.87 -4.59
C LEU A 333 14.19 39.18 -5.39
N THR A 334 13.33 39.19 -6.43
CA THR A 334 13.05 40.39 -7.23
C THR A 334 11.58 40.40 -7.65
N SER A 335 11.15 41.37 -8.45
CA SER A 335 9.79 41.37 -9.02
C SER A 335 9.53 40.23 -10.03
N PHE A 336 10.57 39.61 -10.54
CA PHE A 336 10.50 38.56 -11.54
C PHE A 336 11.15 37.21 -11.12
N LEU A 337 11.80 37.17 -9.95
CA LEU A 337 12.53 35.98 -9.50
C LEU A 337 12.14 35.64 -8.06
N ASN A 338 11.66 34.40 -7.88
CA ASN A 338 11.33 33.82 -6.58
C ASN A 338 12.17 32.55 -6.36
N PHE A 339 12.52 32.32 -5.09
CA PHE A 339 13.13 31.06 -4.65
C PHE A 339 12.30 30.45 -3.52
N LYS A 340 11.95 29.17 -3.64
CA LYS A 340 11.27 28.42 -2.58
C LYS A 340 12.14 27.29 -2.10
N ALA A 341 12.22 27.12 -0.78
CA ALA A 341 12.84 25.99 -0.12
C ALA A 341 11.78 25.24 0.70
N LEU A 342 11.68 23.94 0.50
CA LEU A 342 10.75 23.07 1.20
C LEU A 342 11.53 21.93 1.82
N GLY A 343 11.18 21.52 3.02
CA GLY A 343 11.80 20.38 3.67
C GLY A 343 10.84 19.70 4.64
N THR A 344 10.87 18.39 4.64
CA THR A 344 10.18 17.54 5.62
C THR A 344 11.14 16.50 6.16
N TRP A 345 11.12 16.33 7.45
CA TRP A 345 11.72 15.20 8.14
C TRP A 345 10.65 14.56 9.04
N SER A 346 10.43 13.27 8.87
CA SER A 346 9.38 12.58 9.59
C SER A 346 9.81 11.20 10.08
N GLU A 347 9.10 10.67 11.03
CA GLU A 347 9.16 9.28 11.47
C GLU A 347 7.72 8.73 11.53
N ALA A 348 7.53 7.56 10.93
CA ALA A 348 6.24 6.86 10.89
C ALA A 348 6.52 5.38 11.15
N LYS A 349 6.28 4.92 12.38
CA LYS A 349 6.71 3.57 12.80
C LYS A 349 5.77 2.89 13.79
N ASN A 350 5.81 1.58 13.79
CA ASN A 350 5.24 0.75 14.85
C ASN A 350 6.03 0.92 16.15
N ILE A 351 5.34 0.94 17.28
CA ILE A 351 5.95 1.08 18.61
C ILE A 351 5.68 -0.13 19.52
N ASN A 352 5.14 -1.20 18.97
CA ASN A 352 4.95 -2.50 19.61
C ASN A 352 4.95 -3.61 18.58
N ASN A 353 5.03 -4.85 19.05
CA ASN A 353 4.80 -6.05 18.26
C ASN A 353 3.29 -6.31 18.13
N ALA A 354 2.86 -6.86 17.01
CA ALA A 354 1.46 -7.12 16.72
C ALA A 354 1.08 -8.58 16.96
N ASP A 355 -0.15 -8.83 17.40
CA ASP A 355 -0.77 -10.15 17.30
C ASP A 355 -1.09 -10.46 15.83
N VAL A 356 -0.89 -11.69 15.41
CA VAL A 356 -1.17 -12.12 14.03
C VAL A 356 -2.03 -13.37 13.98
N ILE A 357 -2.95 -13.36 13.04
CA ILE A 357 -3.66 -14.54 12.55
C ILE A 357 -3.36 -14.66 11.07
N TYR A 358 -2.93 -15.85 10.63
CA TYR A 358 -2.69 -16.12 9.22
C TYR A 358 -3.22 -17.48 8.79
N MET A 359 -3.50 -17.61 7.51
CA MET A 359 -3.90 -18.85 6.87
C MET A 359 -3.34 -18.96 5.46
N ASN A 360 -3.12 -20.20 5.01
CA ASN A 360 -2.75 -20.50 3.64
C ASN A 360 -4.00 -20.84 2.82
N SER A 361 -4.06 -20.40 1.56
CA SER A 361 -5.21 -20.64 0.66
C SER A 361 -5.49 -22.11 0.33
N THR A 362 -4.58 -23.01 0.67
CA THR A 362 -4.71 -24.45 0.48
C THR A 362 -5.17 -25.21 1.72
N LYS A 363 -5.45 -24.50 2.82
CA LYS A 363 -5.86 -25.08 4.12
C LYS A 363 -6.97 -24.25 4.74
N SER A 364 -7.81 -24.87 5.56
CA SER A 364 -8.82 -24.20 6.37
C SER A 364 -8.36 -23.86 7.79
N THR A 365 -7.07 -24.06 8.08
CA THR A 365 -6.49 -23.86 9.42
C THR A 365 -6.00 -22.43 9.59
N PHE A 366 -6.41 -21.80 10.68
CA PHE A 366 -5.88 -20.52 11.14
C PHE A 366 -4.73 -20.73 12.12
N TYR A 367 -3.65 -20.00 11.90
CA TYR A 367 -2.49 -20.00 12.78
C TYR A 367 -2.42 -18.67 13.53
N LYS A 368 -2.01 -18.72 14.81
CA LYS A 368 -1.83 -17.55 15.66
C LYS A 368 -0.38 -17.44 16.07
N ASP A 369 0.16 -16.23 16.04
CA ASP A 369 1.52 -15.92 16.46
C ASP A 369 1.63 -14.45 16.84
N VAL A 370 2.84 -13.99 17.13
CA VAL A 370 3.21 -12.59 17.28
C VAL A 370 4.16 -12.22 16.16
N VAL A 371 3.93 -11.09 15.52
CA VAL A 371 4.88 -10.48 14.59
C VAL A 371 5.76 -9.52 15.36
N TYR A 372 7.07 -9.77 15.35
CA TYR A 372 8.07 -8.89 15.95
C TYR A 372 8.38 -7.74 14.99
N ASN A 373 7.45 -6.78 14.91
CA ASN A 373 7.47 -5.64 13.98
C ASN A 373 7.58 -4.27 14.66
N GLU A 374 7.94 -4.23 15.94
CA GLU A 374 8.29 -2.99 16.62
C GLU A 374 9.45 -2.29 15.90
N GLY A 375 9.35 -0.98 15.71
CA GLY A 375 10.34 -0.17 14.99
C GLY A 375 10.22 -0.23 13.46
N MET A 376 9.38 -1.10 12.88
CA MET A 376 9.13 -1.11 11.44
C MET A 376 8.40 0.16 11.02
N ARG A 377 8.84 0.73 9.90
CA ARG A 377 8.36 2.02 9.37
C ARG A 377 7.36 1.82 8.24
N GLU A 378 6.55 2.84 8.03
CA GLU A 378 5.69 2.90 6.84
C GLU A 378 6.54 2.88 5.57
N SER A 379 6.01 2.22 4.55
CA SER A 379 6.72 1.97 3.30
C SER A 379 6.19 2.80 2.14
N GLY A 380 7.01 2.96 1.10
CA GLY A 380 6.60 3.55 -0.18
C GLY A 380 6.58 5.08 -0.21
N THR A 381 6.86 5.76 0.90
CA THR A 381 6.97 7.23 0.96
C THR A 381 8.30 7.60 1.58
N PRO A 382 9.05 8.56 1.00
CA PRO A 382 10.25 9.09 1.65
C PRO A 382 9.90 9.74 2.99
N LEU A 383 10.58 9.36 4.06
CA LEU A 383 10.42 9.99 5.37
C LEU A 383 11.21 11.31 5.49
N SER A 384 12.12 11.56 4.54
CA SER A 384 12.81 12.83 4.37
C SER A 384 12.74 13.25 2.92
N ALA A 385 12.28 14.48 2.67
CA ALA A 385 12.22 15.07 1.34
C ALA A 385 12.54 16.57 1.40
N TYR A 386 13.37 17.01 0.48
CA TYR A 386 13.80 18.41 0.39
C TYR A 386 13.66 18.88 -1.06
N SER A 387 13.22 20.14 -1.24
CA SER A 387 13.03 20.73 -2.56
C SER A 387 13.47 22.17 -2.58
N GLY A 388 14.20 22.57 -3.61
CA GLY A 388 14.50 23.96 -3.95
C GLY A 388 13.91 24.29 -5.31
N ILE A 389 13.15 25.38 -5.41
CA ILE A 389 12.49 25.82 -6.64
C ILE A 389 12.90 27.24 -6.95
N LEU A 390 13.51 27.46 -8.10
CA LEU A 390 13.81 28.79 -8.63
C LEU A 390 12.81 29.09 -9.75
N SER A 391 12.01 30.15 -9.56
CA SER A 391 10.94 30.55 -10.47
C SER A 391 11.23 31.93 -11.05
N PHE A 392 11.23 32.02 -12.39
CA PHE A 392 11.40 33.27 -13.14
C PHE A 392 10.13 33.59 -13.93
N HIS A 393 9.62 34.81 -13.80
CA HIS A 393 8.42 35.27 -14.49
C HIS A 393 8.63 36.69 -14.99
N GLN A 394 8.81 36.86 -16.30
CA GLN A 394 8.93 38.17 -16.92
C GLN A 394 8.54 38.15 -18.39
N SER A 395 7.87 39.20 -18.86
CA SER A 395 7.55 39.42 -20.28
C SER A 395 6.86 38.21 -20.95
N GLY A 396 5.97 37.55 -20.22
CA GLY A 396 5.25 36.37 -20.68
C GLY A 396 6.05 35.05 -20.60
N TRP A 397 7.33 35.09 -20.24
CA TRP A 397 8.09 33.89 -19.90
C TRP A 397 7.79 33.44 -18.46
N PHE A 398 7.72 32.14 -18.26
CA PHE A 398 7.71 31.49 -16.94
C PHE A 398 8.62 30.26 -17.00
N ILE A 399 9.58 30.26 -16.09
CA ILE A 399 10.61 29.21 -16.02
C ILE A 399 10.73 28.78 -14.57
N ASP A 400 10.57 27.48 -14.31
CA ASP A 400 10.80 26.87 -13.01
C ASP A 400 11.91 25.83 -13.13
N LEU A 401 12.88 25.90 -12.23
CA LEU A 401 13.91 24.89 -12.04
C LEU A 401 13.75 24.33 -10.64
N LYS A 402 13.52 23.01 -10.50
CA LYS A 402 13.20 22.35 -9.25
C LYS A 402 14.16 21.21 -8.97
N GLY A 403 14.97 21.36 -7.92
CA GLY A 403 15.79 20.29 -7.36
C GLY A 403 15.05 19.59 -6.22
N ASN A 404 14.99 18.26 -6.23
CA ASN A 404 14.36 17.43 -5.20
C ASN A 404 15.38 16.42 -4.71
N TYR A 405 15.42 16.21 -3.38
CA TYR A 405 16.20 15.14 -2.75
C TYR A 405 15.30 14.31 -1.85
N TYR A 406 15.35 13.00 -2.03
CA TYR A 406 14.55 12.02 -1.28
C TYR A 406 15.46 11.08 -0.54
N ASP A 407 15.09 10.74 0.70
CA ASP A 407 15.85 9.84 1.56
C ASP A 407 14.96 9.07 2.54
N ARG A 408 15.50 8.07 3.21
CA ARG A 408 14.80 7.24 4.20
C ARG A 408 13.53 6.61 3.61
N ILE A 409 13.69 5.89 2.51
CA ILE A 409 12.61 5.19 1.80
C ILE A 409 12.61 3.73 2.25
N TYR A 410 11.67 3.36 3.13
CA TYR A 410 11.56 1.99 3.63
C TYR A 410 10.70 1.15 2.71
N LEU A 411 11.06 -0.14 2.59
CA LEU A 411 10.31 -1.11 1.81
C LEU A 411 9.27 -1.80 2.70
N SER A 412 8.22 -2.34 2.07
CA SER A 412 7.22 -3.13 2.78
C SER A 412 7.88 -4.36 3.39
N TYR A 413 7.79 -4.52 4.69
CA TYR A 413 8.37 -5.66 5.38
C TYR A 413 7.51 -6.91 5.22
N ALA A 414 8.14 -8.09 5.26
CA ALA A 414 7.47 -9.38 5.23
C ALA A 414 7.16 -9.86 6.66
N PRO A 415 5.88 -9.90 7.09
CA PRO A 415 5.53 -10.33 8.45
C PRO A 415 5.97 -11.76 8.75
N SER A 416 5.91 -12.66 7.75
CA SER A 416 6.27 -14.07 7.89
C SER A 416 7.73 -14.30 8.31
N LEU A 417 8.62 -13.38 8.00
CA LEU A 417 10.03 -13.44 8.44
C LEU A 417 10.21 -13.01 9.90
N ARG A 418 9.16 -12.45 10.51
CA ARG A 418 9.17 -11.88 11.87
C ARG A 418 8.17 -12.55 12.82
N TYR A 419 7.58 -13.69 12.41
CA TYR A 419 6.77 -14.49 13.34
C TYR A 419 7.64 -15.07 14.45
N GLY A 420 7.12 -15.11 15.67
CA GLY A 420 7.83 -15.75 16.77
C GLY A 420 8.20 -17.20 16.49
N SER A 421 7.32 -17.96 15.82
CA SER A 421 7.62 -19.31 15.34
C SER A 421 8.77 -19.36 14.32
N THR A 422 8.80 -18.41 13.38
CA THR A 422 9.89 -18.29 12.40
C THR A 422 11.22 -18.00 13.08
N LEU A 423 11.25 -17.03 14.00
CA LEU A 423 12.45 -16.63 14.72
C LEU A 423 12.98 -17.77 15.59
N ARG A 424 12.11 -18.54 16.25
CA ARG A 424 12.50 -19.76 16.98
C ARG A 424 13.12 -20.81 16.07
N THR A 425 12.55 -21.04 14.90
CA THR A 425 13.07 -21.99 13.92
C THR A 425 14.43 -21.57 13.38
N MET A 426 14.65 -20.27 13.18
CA MET A 426 15.96 -19.73 12.83
C MET A 426 17.00 -19.96 13.91
N GLY A 427 16.59 -19.85 15.18
CA GLY A 427 17.47 -20.02 16.33
C GLY A 427 18.68 -19.08 16.29
N THR A 428 19.73 -19.40 17.05
CA THR A 428 21.00 -18.66 17.02
C THR A 428 21.78 -18.85 15.72
N LYS A 429 21.60 -20.00 15.04
CA LYS A 429 22.29 -20.35 13.79
C LYS A 429 22.00 -19.36 12.65
N PHE A 430 20.78 -18.85 12.56
CA PHE A 430 20.35 -17.91 11.52
C PHE A 430 19.98 -16.54 12.06
N GLY A 431 20.34 -16.22 13.30
CA GLY A 431 20.15 -14.92 13.91
C GLY A 431 18.70 -14.58 14.22
N GLY A 432 17.84 -15.57 14.44
CA GLY A 432 16.45 -15.35 14.91
C GLY A 432 16.37 -15.14 16.41
N ILE A 433 17.36 -15.64 17.16
CA ILE A 433 17.50 -15.53 18.62
C ILE A 433 18.94 -15.19 18.93
N ASP A 434 19.19 -14.28 19.88
CA ASP A 434 20.53 -13.97 20.39
C ASP A 434 21.02 -15.01 21.41
N ALA A 435 22.22 -14.79 21.96
CA ALA A 435 22.82 -15.70 22.93
C ALA A 435 22.07 -15.70 24.28
N GLU A 436 21.36 -14.65 24.59
CA GLU A 436 20.55 -14.45 25.80
C GLU A 436 19.11 -14.99 25.63
N GLY A 437 18.75 -15.46 24.42
CA GLY A 437 17.44 -16.04 24.13
C GLY A 437 16.37 -15.03 23.69
N ASN A 438 16.74 -13.77 23.43
CA ASN A 438 15.83 -12.76 22.92
C ASN A 438 15.64 -12.90 21.42
N TYR A 439 14.43 -12.58 20.93
CA TYR A 439 14.16 -12.55 19.50
C TYR A 439 14.87 -11.38 18.82
N THR A 440 15.52 -11.66 17.69
CA THR A 440 16.26 -10.68 16.87
C THR A 440 15.67 -10.62 15.46
N PRO A 441 14.55 -9.89 15.26
CA PRO A 441 13.92 -9.80 13.96
C PRO A 441 14.83 -9.07 12.96
N TYR A 442 14.71 -9.43 11.68
CA TYR A 442 15.43 -8.73 10.62
C TYR A 442 15.12 -7.24 10.61
N ALA A 443 16.15 -6.41 10.43
CA ALA A 443 15.97 -4.99 10.14
C ALA A 443 15.15 -4.82 8.84
N GLN A 444 14.31 -3.81 8.81
CA GLN A 444 13.52 -3.49 7.62
C GLN A 444 14.44 -3.03 6.48
N SER A 445 14.18 -3.53 5.29
CA SER A 445 14.91 -3.14 4.09
C SER A 445 14.66 -1.67 3.72
N GLU A 446 15.71 -0.97 3.34
CA GLU A 446 15.69 0.43 2.93
C GLU A 446 16.07 0.58 1.46
N GLY A 447 15.40 1.49 0.76
CA GLY A 447 15.68 1.87 -0.60
C GLY A 447 16.66 3.04 -0.68
N LYS A 448 17.46 3.06 -1.73
CA LYS A 448 18.39 4.17 -1.99
C LYS A 448 17.60 5.42 -2.37
N GLY A 449 17.80 6.52 -1.65
CA GLY A 449 17.36 7.85 -2.01
C GLY A 449 18.23 8.50 -3.10
N GLY A 450 18.01 9.78 -3.36
CA GLY A 450 18.81 10.53 -4.30
C GLY A 450 18.19 11.85 -4.76
N PHE A 451 18.91 12.51 -5.66
CA PHE A 451 18.57 13.82 -6.18
C PHE A 451 17.93 13.71 -7.58
N MET A 452 16.86 14.46 -7.81
CA MET A 452 16.19 14.65 -9.10
C MET A 452 16.12 16.14 -9.45
N LEU A 453 16.28 16.47 -10.73
CA LEU A 453 16.13 17.82 -11.25
C LEU A 453 15.00 17.84 -12.29
N ASP A 454 14.04 18.76 -12.07
CA ASP A 454 12.93 19.00 -12.99
C ASP A 454 12.98 20.44 -13.50
N ALA A 455 12.48 20.69 -14.69
CA ALA A 455 12.32 22.05 -15.22
C ALA A 455 10.98 22.19 -15.96
N SER A 456 10.47 23.42 -15.92
CA SER A 456 9.33 23.86 -16.72
C SER A 456 9.70 25.17 -17.41
N VAL A 457 9.51 25.25 -18.71
CA VAL A 457 9.78 26.46 -19.50
C VAL A 457 8.55 26.76 -20.35
N GLY A 458 7.98 27.95 -20.14
CA GLY A 458 6.82 28.33 -20.91
C GLY A 458 6.81 29.78 -21.32
N LYS A 459 5.98 30.09 -22.33
CA LYS A 459 5.78 31.40 -22.89
C LYS A 459 4.31 31.67 -23.16
N ASN A 460 3.83 32.81 -22.66
CA ASN A 460 2.55 33.36 -23.05
C ASN A 460 2.77 34.42 -24.12
N ILE A 461 2.11 34.24 -25.26
CA ILE A 461 2.15 35.14 -26.40
C ILE A 461 0.77 35.77 -26.56
N TYR A 462 0.69 37.09 -26.40
CA TYR A 462 -0.56 37.82 -26.53
C TYR A 462 -0.72 38.25 -27.98
N LEU A 463 -1.83 37.85 -28.59
CA LEU A 463 -2.20 38.11 -29.96
C LEU A 463 -3.29 39.19 -30.02
N LYS A 464 -3.54 39.77 -31.18
CA LYS A 464 -4.64 40.75 -31.36
C LYS A 464 -6.01 40.19 -30.98
N ARG A 465 -6.21 38.88 -31.19
CA ARG A 465 -7.42 38.13 -30.77
C ARG A 465 -6.98 36.85 -30.05
N GLY A 466 -6.97 36.90 -28.74
CA GLY A 466 -6.63 35.75 -27.90
C GLY A 466 -5.19 35.71 -27.41
N SER A 467 -4.81 34.61 -26.79
CA SER A 467 -3.47 34.34 -26.29
C SER A 467 -3.06 32.89 -26.52
N LEU A 468 -1.79 32.69 -26.84
CA LEU A 468 -1.18 31.36 -27.00
C LEU A 468 -0.22 31.13 -25.83
N SER A 469 -0.41 30.02 -25.11
CA SER A 469 0.48 29.56 -24.04
C SER A 469 1.16 28.26 -24.51
N ILE A 470 2.48 28.25 -24.46
CA ILE A 470 3.29 27.07 -24.76
C ILE A 470 4.09 26.75 -23.50
N ASN A 471 4.05 25.50 -23.04
CA ASN A 471 4.80 25.06 -21.85
C ASN A 471 5.43 23.68 -22.11
N LEU A 472 6.74 23.58 -21.95
CA LEU A 472 7.51 22.35 -21.95
C LEU A 472 7.90 22.02 -20.52
N MET A 473 7.44 20.88 -20.00
CA MET A 473 7.83 20.33 -18.71
C MET A 473 8.75 19.14 -18.93
N ILE A 474 9.86 19.08 -18.21
CA ILE A 474 10.80 17.96 -18.24
C ILE A 474 11.04 17.53 -16.79
N THR A 475 10.75 16.28 -16.49
CA THR A 475 11.03 15.69 -15.19
C THR A 475 12.25 14.80 -15.26
N ASN A 476 13.00 14.74 -14.15
CA ASN A 476 14.22 13.95 -14.01
C ASN A 476 15.23 14.20 -15.15
N ILE A 477 15.59 15.45 -15.40
CA ILE A 477 16.53 15.88 -16.46
C ILE A 477 17.87 15.13 -16.36
N LEU A 478 18.32 14.81 -15.15
CA LEU A 478 19.55 14.07 -14.88
C LEU A 478 19.42 12.57 -15.18
N ASN A 479 18.25 12.11 -15.59
CA ASN A 479 17.94 10.70 -15.86
C ASN A 479 18.38 9.75 -14.74
N ASN A 480 18.20 10.15 -13.50
CA ASN A 480 18.57 9.34 -12.34
C ASN A 480 17.53 8.24 -12.09
N GLN A 481 17.80 7.04 -12.58
CA GLN A 481 16.94 5.85 -12.41
C GLN A 481 17.37 4.97 -11.22
N LYS A 482 18.22 5.47 -10.32
CA LYS A 482 18.75 4.70 -9.18
C LYS A 482 17.99 4.95 -7.88
N ILE A 483 17.08 5.93 -7.86
CA ILE A 483 16.25 6.22 -6.71
C ILE A 483 15.17 5.15 -6.61
N VAL A 484 15.04 4.56 -5.45
CA VAL A 484 14.00 3.57 -5.14
C VAL A 484 12.71 4.31 -4.81
N SER A 485 11.64 4.01 -5.54
CA SER A 485 10.31 4.59 -5.31
C SER A 485 9.43 3.73 -4.39
N GLY A 486 9.85 2.50 -4.09
CA GLY A 486 9.14 1.55 -3.25
C GLY A 486 9.65 0.13 -3.45
N GLY A 487 8.93 -0.83 -2.94
CA GLY A 487 9.24 -2.24 -3.05
C GLY A 487 8.83 -3.02 -1.80
N TYR A 488 9.24 -4.27 -1.73
CA TYR A 488 8.89 -5.16 -0.63
C TYR A 488 9.99 -6.21 -0.38
N GLU A 489 10.08 -6.65 0.86
CA GLU A 489 10.90 -7.79 1.24
C GLU A 489 10.30 -9.07 0.68
N GLN A 490 11.14 -10.01 0.27
CA GLN A 490 10.66 -11.29 -0.21
C GLN A 490 10.20 -12.15 0.97
N SER A 491 9.09 -12.85 0.81
CA SER A 491 8.55 -13.75 1.83
C SER A 491 9.33 -15.07 1.95
N ARG A 492 10.20 -15.39 1.00
CA ARG A 492 11.07 -16.56 1.04
C ARG A 492 12.07 -16.48 2.17
N SER A 493 12.25 -17.58 2.89
CA SER A 493 13.33 -17.70 3.87
C SER A 493 14.68 -17.94 3.20
N SER A 494 15.76 -17.47 3.83
CA SER A 494 17.13 -17.73 3.40
C SER A 494 17.66 -19.09 3.86
N TYR A 495 16.75 -19.96 4.32
CA TYR A 495 17.05 -21.34 4.72
C TYR A 495 15.95 -22.31 4.27
N THR A 496 16.25 -23.59 4.27
CA THR A 496 15.28 -24.68 4.11
C THR A 496 15.24 -25.51 5.38
N ILE A 497 14.08 -26.09 5.68
CA ILE A 497 13.89 -27.00 6.81
C ILE A 497 13.82 -28.42 6.28
N ASN A 498 14.65 -29.31 6.81
CA ASN A 498 14.51 -30.74 6.58
C ASN A 498 13.24 -31.23 7.29
N GLN A 499 12.26 -31.71 6.56
CA GLN A 499 10.96 -32.13 7.08
C GLN A 499 11.05 -33.34 8.02
N THR A 500 12.11 -34.14 7.93
CA THR A 500 12.32 -35.32 8.76
C THR A 500 13.06 -34.99 10.05
N THR A 501 14.13 -34.16 9.99
CA THR A 501 14.97 -33.85 11.14
C THR A 501 14.61 -32.52 11.81
N GLY A 502 13.83 -31.67 11.16
CA GLY A 502 13.53 -30.30 11.60
C GLY A 502 14.74 -29.35 11.51
N GLU A 503 15.88 -29.82 10.98
CA GLU A 503 17.11 -29.03 10.88
C GLU A 503 17.02 -28.00 9.77
N ALA A 504 17.40 -26.75 10.08
CA ALA A 504 17.49 -25.69 9.11
C ALA A 504 18.88 -25.65 8.44
N THR A 505 18.87 -25.52 7.10
CA THR A 505 20.07 -25.41 6.28
C THR A 505 20.02 -24.13 5.43
N ALA A 506 21.09 -23.36 5.39
CA ALA A 506 21.15 -22.13 4.61
C ALA A 506 20.94 -22.41 3.12
N ARG A 507 20.16 -21.54 2.46
CA ARG A 507 20.06 -21.50 0.99
C ARG A 507 21.29 -20.81 0.42
N ALA A 508 21.64 -21.16 -0.81
CA ALA A 508 22.74 -20.54 -1.53
C ALA A 508 22.47 -19.05 -1.83
N TYR A 509 21.21 -18.68 -2.04
CA TYR A 509 20.78 -17.31 -2.29
C TYR A 509 20.10 -16.72 -1.06
N ASP A 510 20.56 -15.55 -0.64
CA ASP A 510 20.01 -14.83 0.52
C ASP A 510 18.89 -13.89 0.07
N PHE A 511 17.66 -14.37 0.21
CA PHE A 511 16.47 -13.60 -0.16
C PHE A 511 16.29 -12.33 0.69
N ASN A 512 16.72 -12.36 1.95
CA ASN A 512 16.56 -11.24 2.87
C ASN A 512 17.44 -10.04 2.47
N LYS A 513 18.60 -10.29 1.85
CA LYS A 513 19.49 -9.24 1.32
C LYS A 513 19.06 -8.74 -0.07
N ASN A 514 18.06 -9.37 -0.69
CA ASN A 514 17.64 -9.07 -2.06
C ASN A 514 16.15 -8.76 -2.14
N PRO A 515 15.68 -7.66 -1.52
CA PRO A 515 14.29 -7.24 -1.61
C PRO A 515 13.94 -6.86 -3.05
N LYS A 516 12.66 -6.91 -3.39
CA LYS A 516 12.13 -6.39 -4.66
C LYS A 516 12.05 -4.88 -4.57
N LYS A 517 12.61 -4.17 -5.56
CA LYS A 517 12.68 -2.71 -5.61
C LYS A 517 12.01 -2.18 -6.86
N TYR A 518 11.26 -1.10 -6.70
CA TYR A 518 10.76 -0.27 -7.79
C TYR A 518 11.58 1.00 -7.85
N TYR A 519 11.78 1.50 -9.05
CA TYR A 519 12.62 2.67 -9.28
C TYR A 519 11.82 3.78 -9.93
N VAL A 520 12.25 5.02 -9.72
CA VAL A 520 11.67 6.16 -10.41
C VAL A 520 11.90 6.05 -11.92
N ASN A 521 10.98 6.62 -12.69
CA ASN A 521 11.12 6.69 -14.14
C ASN A 521 12.31 7.58 -14.51
N GLY A 522 12.92 7.30 -15.67
CA GLY A 522 13.93 8.15 -16.26
C GLY A 522 13.36 9.50 -16.72
N ILE A 523 14.13 10.21 -17.51
CA ILE A 523 13.70 11.48 -18.11
C ILE A 523 12.36 11.33 -18.82
N ASN A 524 11.45 12.26 -18.54
CA ASN A 524 10.14 12.34 -19.19
C ASN A 524 9.81 13.80 -19.51
N GLY A 525 9.09 14.02 -20.60
CA GLY A 525 8.72 15.36 -21.04
C GLY A 525 7.25 15.44 -21.47
N MET A 526 6.65 16.60 -21.25
CA MET A 526 5.30 16.95 -21.69
C MET A 526 5.30 18.34 -22.30
N LEU A 527 4.78 18.44 -23.52
CA LEU A 527 4.51 19.72 -24.18
C LEU A 527 3.02 20.02 -24.09
N ASN A 528 2.69 21.18 -23.53
CA ASN A 528 1.33 21.70 -23.48
C ASN A 528 1.24 22.97 -24.34
N ILE A 529 0.25 23.01 -25.23
CA ILE A 529 -0.05 24.17 -26.07
C ILE A 529 -1.53 24.50 -25.86
N ALA A 530 -1.82 25.70 -25.40
CA ALA A 530 -3.17 26.19 -25.15
C ALA A 530 -3.40 27.51 -25.88
N TYR A 531 -4.50 27.60 -26.62
CA TYR A 531 -4.96 28.85 -27.24
C TYR A 531 -6.28 29.27 -26.60
N LYS A 532 -6.32 30.52 -26.17
CA LYS A 532 -7.52 31.15 -25.64
C LYS A 532 -7.91 32.29 -26.57
N PHE A 533 -9.10 32.23 -27.11
CA PHE A 533 -9.73 33.21 -28.00
C PHE A 533 -10.82 34.02 -27.29
#